data_75df3d67f80a870fc8a2c4b3ebe27146
#
_entry.id   75df3d67f80a870fc8a2c4b3ebe27146
#
_cell.length_a   1.000
_cell.length_b   1.000
_cell.length_c   1.000
_cell.angle_alpha   90.00
_cell.angle_beta   90.00
_cell.angle_gamma   90.00
#
_symmetry.space_group_name_H-M   'P 1'
#
loop_
_entity.id
_entity.type
_entity.pdbx_description
1 polymer ?
#
loop_
_entity_poly.entity_id
_entity_poly.type
_entity_poly.pdbx_seq_one_letter_code
_entity_poly.pdbx_strand_id
1 'polypeptide(L)'
;MYDDAITFGQRQIKKNYRSVTGHFPSVKNNRSIGFESSLEKILFLYLEFDNTVETYQEQPRIMIIKNGKPQKYDVDCFVKRYKKSNLKDALIEVKYLSEFEKNKDIYEKKFNAAKIRSDEIGVDFKFLTELNFNDIYISNIDFLYRFILHPSEDKYDDIILDVLKDKKISALELANLIMKFQSEYQRVSNNIWKLVAQNILKTDLENEKVTMKSM
;
A
#
# COMPACT_ATOMS: atom_id res chain seq x y z
N MET A 1 -2.84 20.77 15.14
CA MET A 1 -2.04 19.61 14.74
C MET A 1 -2.49 18.43 15.60
N TYR A 2 -2.62 17.24 15.05
CA TYR A 2 -3.16 16.04 15.72
C TYR A 2 -2.11 15.29 16.56
N ASP A 3 -0.87 15.81 16.67
CA ASP A 3 0.29 15.11 17.24
C ASP A 3 0.07 14.65 18.71
N ASP A 4 -0.74 15.36 19.48
CA ASP A 4 -1.09 14.97 20.86
C ASP A 4 -2.35 14.08 20.94
N ALA A 5 -3.09 13.95 19.85
CA ALA A 5 -4.38 13.25 19.82
C ALA A 5 -4.26 11.81 19.30
N ILE A 6 -3.17 11.49 18.59
CA ILE A 6 -2.84 10.17 18.08
C ILE A 6 -1.57 9.69 18.75
N THR A 7 -1.65 8.57 19.42
CA THR A 7 -0.47 7.96 20.05
C THR A 7 0.01 6.82 19.17
N PHE A 8 1.27 6.86 18.81
CA PHE A 8 1.92 5.80 18.07
C PHE A 8 2.67 4.90 19.06
N GLY A 9 2.16 3.70 19.27
CA GLY A 9 2.76 2.72 20.16
C GLY A 9 3.37 1.57 19.37
N GLN A 10 4.52 1.09 19.80
CA GLN A 10 5.05 -0.17 19.31
C GLN A 10 4.25 -1.30 19.96
N ARG A 11 3.25 -1.82 19.26
CA ARG A 11 2.59 -3.05 19.67
C ARG A 11 3.46 -4.22 19.24
N GLN A 12 3.83 -5.07 20.18
CA GLN A 12 4.42 -6.37 19.84
C GLN A 12 3.35 -7.25 19.19
N ILE A 13 3.60 -7.69 17.96
CA ILE A 13 2.75 -8.64 17.26
C ILE A 13 2.76 -9.94 18.06
N LYS A 14 1.62 -10.31 18.60
CA LYS A 14 1.44 -11.61 19.24
C LYS A 14 1.23 -12.67 18.14
N LYS A 15 2.05 -13.71 18.13
CA LYS A 15 1.81 -14.86 17.27
C LYS A 15 0.41 -15.41 17.57
N ASN A 16 -0.46 -15.32 16.57
CA ASN A 16 -1.81 -15.87 16.65
C ASN A 16 -1.93 -17.02 15.64
N TYR A 17 -2.20 -18.22 16.11
CA TYR A 17 -2.37 -19.41 15.26
C TYR A 17 -3.61 -19.34 14.34
N ARG A 18 -4.49 -18.35 14.53
CA ARG A 18 -5.75 -18.20 13.80
C ARG A 18 -5.74 -17.09 12.75
N SER A 19 -4.68 -16.27 12.69
CA SER A 19 -4.56 -15.18 11.73
C SER A 19 -3.16 -15.16 11.10
N VAL A 20 -3.08 -14.70 9.86
CA VAL A 20 -1.81 -14.49 9.17
C VAL A 20 -1.18 -13.23 9.73
N THR A 21 -0.13 -13.39 10.54
CA THR A 21 0.64 -12.28 11.10
C THR A 21 2.03 -12.26 10.49
N GLY A 22 2.62 -11.09 10.33
CA GLY A 22 3.95 -10.98 9.76
C GLY A 22 4.51 -9.57 9.75
N HIS A 23 5.58 -9.40 8.99
CA HIS A 23 6.24 -8.12 8.77
C HIS A 23 6.26 -7.81 7.29
N PHE A 24 5.88 -6.59 6.95
CA PHE A 24 5.88 -6.05 5.60
C PHE A 24 7.05 -5.06 5.47
N PRO A 25 8.00 -5.27 4.53
CA PRO A 25 9.10 -4.34 4.31
C PRO A 25 8.57 -3.09 3.59
N SER A 26 8.44 -1.97 4.29
CA SER A 26 7.94 -0.72 3.72
C SER A 26 9.09 0.15 3.23
N VAL A 27 9.07 0.50 1.95
CA VAL A 27 10.03 1.44 1.35
C VAL A 27 9.71 2.87 1.76
N LYS A 28 8.44 3.28 1.74
CA LYS A 28 8.02 4.63 2.16
C LYS A 28 8.41 4.96 3.59
N ASN A 29 8.39 3.98 4.47
CA ASN A 29 8.73 4.16 5.88
C ASN A 29 10.17 3.78 6.23
N ASN A 30 10.92 3.21 5.28
CA ASN A 30 12.28 2.70 5.47
C ASN A 30 12.41 1.77 6.69
N ARG A 31 11.40 0.94 6.95
CA ARG A 31 11.35 -0.03 8.05
C ARG A 31 10.36 -1.16 7.77
N SER A 32 10.49 -2.21 8.53
CA SER A 32 9.48 -3.28 8.57
C SER A 32 8.26 -2.84 9.37
N ILE A 33 7.07 -3.12 8.85
CA ILE A 33 5.77 -2.81 9.45
C ILE A 33 5.06 -4.11 9.78
N GLY A 34 4.56 -4.22 11.01
CA GLY A 34 3.83 -5.38 11.45
C GLY A 34 2.38 -5.41 10.95
N PHE A 35 1.89 -6.58 10.56
CA PHE A 35 0.48 -6.80 10.24
C PHE A 35 -0.08 -8.01 11.00
N GLU A 36 -1.37 -7.95 11.32
CA GLU A 36 -2.09 -9.00 12.05
C GLU A 36 -3.16 -9.70 11.18
N SER A 37 -3.30 -9.28 9.91
CA SER A 37 -4.20 -9.90 8.93
C SER A 37 -3.67 -9.77 7.50
N SER A 38 -4.14 -10.65 6.60
CA SER A 38 -3.84 -10.55 5.18
C SER A 38 -4.38 -9.25 4.57
N LEU A 39 -5.51 -8.75 5.07
CA LEU A 39 -6.12 -7.51 4.57
C LEU A 39 -5.30 -6.27 4.97
N GLU A 40 -4.70 -6.24 6.17
CA GLU A 40 -3.73 -5.22 6.55
C GLU A 40 -2.49 -5.25 5.64
N LYS A 41 -1.97 -6.44 5.31
CA LYS A 41 -0.85 -6.57 4.36
C LYS A 41 -1.22 -6.00 2.98
N ILE A 42 -2.43 -6.28 2.48
CA ILE A 42 -2.94 -5.73 1.22
C ILE A 42 -3.04 -4.20 1.29
N LEU A 43 -3.56 -3.66 2.40
CA LEU A 43 -3.61 -2.21 2.62
C LEU A 43 -2.20 -1.60 2.55
N PHE A 44 -1.20 -2.17 3.25
CA PHE A 44 0.16 -1.63 3.24
C PHE A 44 0.78 -1.67 1.85
N LEU A 45 0.60 -2.76 1.12
CA LEU A 45 1.04 -2.86 -0.27
C LEU A 45 0.37 -1.79 -1.16
N TYR A 46 -0.94 -1.59 -1.01
CA TYR A 46 -1.69 -0.55 -1.72
C TYR A 46 -1.13 0.85 -1.42
N LEU A 47 -0.83 1.15 -0.14
CA LEU A 47 -0.27 2.42 0.28
C LEU A 47 1.14 2.68 -0.27
N GLU A 48 1.95 1.65 -0.49
CA GLU A 48 3.26 1.78 -1.13
C GLU A 48 3.15 2.33 -2.57
N PHE A 49 2.09 1.96 -3.29
CA PHE A 49 1.86 2.41 -4.68
C PHE A 49 0.99 3.68 -4.78
N ASP A 50 0.38 4.15 -3.69
CA ASP A 50 -0.38 5.40 -3.68
C ASP A 50 0.56 6.62 -3.63
N ASN A 51 0.71 7.32 -4.76
CA ASN A 51 1.58 8.49 -4.90
C ASN A 51 1.14 9.70 -4.06
N THR A 52 -0.02 9.67 -3.44
CA THR A 52 -0.49 10.70 -2.53
C THR A 52 -0.02 10.47 -1.09
N VAL A 53 0.46 9.25 -0.79
CA VAL A 53 0.92 8.84 0.53
C VAL A 53 2.40 9.15 0.72
N GLU A 54 2.71 9.95 1.75
CA GLU A 54 4.07 10.28 2.17
C GLU A 54 4.64 9.15 3.04
N THR A 55 3.93 8.82 4.13
CA THR A 55 4.26 7.75 5.06
C THR A 55 2.98 7.16 5.64
N TYR A 56 3.08 6.03 6.31
CA TYR A 56 1.96 5.45 7.05
C TYR A 56 2.48 4.67 8.26
N GLN A 57 1.62 4.49 9.25
CA GLN A 57 2.00 3.83 10.48
C GLN A 57 0.90 2.89 10.96
N GLU A 58 1.32 1.69 11.32
CA GLU A 58 0.45 0.65 11.87
C GLU A 58 -0.04 1.00 13.28
N GLN A 59 -1.25 0.60 13.59
CA GLN A 59 -1.89 0.58 14.90
C GLN A 59 -1.80 1.91 15.69
N PRO A 60 -2.16 3.05 15.09
CA PRO A 60 -2.31 4.30 15.81
C PRO A 60 -3.43 4.18 16.84
N ARG A 61 -3.23 4.76 18.01
CA ARG A 61 -4.22 4.80 19.07
C ARG A 61 -4.85 6.17 19.18
N ILE A 62 -6.17 6.20 19.21
CA ILE A 62 -6.97 7.39 19.50
C ILE A 62 -7.88 7.14 20.72
N MET A 63 -8.36 8.23 21.33
CA MET A 63 -9.39 8.17 22.35
C MET A 63 -10.74 8.48 21.72
N ILE A 64 -11.67 7.53 21.78
CA ILE A 64 -13.05 7.70 21.32
C ILE A 64 -14.00 7.77 22.51
N ILE A 65 -15.18 8.38 22.32
CA ILE A 65 -16.25 8.35 23.32
C ILE A 65 -17.26 7.26 22.89
N LYS A 66 -17.37 6.22 23.69
CA LYS A 66 -18.35 5.15 23.50
C LYS A 66 -19.24 5.03 24.73
N ASN A 67 -20.57 5.14 24.52
CA ASN A 67 -21.57 5.15 25.62
C ASN A 67 -21.26 6.21 26.69
N GLY A 68 -20.82 7.41 26.29
CA GLY A 68 -20.49 8.52 27.19
C GLY A 68 -19.17 8.36 27.96
N LYS A 69 -18.38 7.32 27.68
CA LYS A 69 -17.10 7.07 28.37
C LYS A 69 -15.92 7.07 27.40
N PRO A 70 -14.78 7.64 27.78
CA PRO A 70 -13.58 7.59 26.96
C PRO A 70 -13.03 6.14 26.89
N GLN A 71 -12.70 5.69 25.69
CA GLN A 71 -12.12 4.39 25.41
C GLN A 71 -10.95 4.52 24.45
N LYS A 72 -9.89 3.73 24.68
CA LYS A 72 -8.79 3.59 23.73
C LYS A 72 -9.25 2.78 22.52
N TYR A 73 -8.90 3.26 21.36
CA TYR A 73 -9.14 2.57 20.10
C TYR A 73 -7.85 2.53 19.27
N ASP A 74 -7.37 1.32 19.02
CA ASP A 74 -6.27 1.07 18.10
C ASP A 74 -6.89 0.85 16.72
N VAL A 75 -6.60 1.77 15.79
CA VAL A 75 -7.01 1.71 14.39
C VAL A 75 -5.93 0.96 13.60
N ASP A 76 -6.26 0.32 12.50
CA ASP A 76 -5.28 -0.53 11.80
C ASP A 76 -4.13 0.29 11.18
N CYS A 77 -4.42 1.49 10.64
CA CYS A 77 -3.40 2.30 9.99
C CYS A 77 -3.68 3.81 10.10
N PHE A 78 -2.62 4.61 10.29
CA PHE A 78 -2.61 6.05 10.05
C PHE A 78 -1.83 6.34 8.79
N VAL A 79 -2.38 7.17 7.91
CA VAL A 79 -1.78 7.54 6.63
C VAL A 79 -1.52 9.04 6.61
N LYS A 80 -0.25 9.41 6.45
CA LYS A 80 0.17 10.77 6.21
C LYS A 80 0.29 11.01 4.71
N ARG A 81 -0.30 12.12 4.24
CA ARG A 81 -0.32 12.45 2.82
C ARG A 81 0.62 13.61 2.51
N TYR A 82 1.14 13.60 1.29
CA TYR A 82 1.87 14.76 0.80
C TYR A 82 0.95 15.99 0.74
N LYS A 83 1.44 17.14 1.23
CA LYS A 83 0.70 18.42 1.17
C LYS A 83 0.21 18.76 -0.23
N LYS A 84 1.00 18.44 -1.26
CA LYS A 84 0.65 18.66 -2.67
C LYS A 84 -0.54 17.85 -3.17
N SER A 85 -0.97 16.83 -2.44
CA SER A 85 -2.13 16.00 -2.83
C SER A 85 -3.47 16.69 -2.57
N ASN A 86 -3.49 17.74 -1.74
CA ASN A 86 -4.70 18.40 -1.22
C ASN A 86 -5.68 17.45 -0.50
N LEU A 87 -5.21 16.27 -0.09
CA LEU A 87 -5.98 15.29 0.68
C LEU A 87 -5.59 15.40 2.15
N LYS A 88 -6.57 15.13 3.02
CA LYS A 88 -6.30 15.03 4.46
C LYS A 88 -5.56 13.73 4.77
N ASP A 89 -4.81 13.75 5.85
CA ASP A 89 -4.32 12.54 6.50
C ASP A 89 -5.50 11.68 6.93
N ALA A 90 -5.30 10.37 7.10
CA ALA A 90 -6.42 9.47 7.35
C ALA A 90 -6.08 8.38 8.37
N LEU A 91 -7.07 8.04 9.18
CA LEU A 91 -7.14 6.80 9.95
C LEU A 91 -7.91 5.77 9.11
N ILE A 92 -7.33 4.60 8.90
CA ILE A 92 -7.93 3.54 8.09
C ILE A 92 -8.09 2.28 8.94
N GLU A 93 -9.31 1.77 8.99
CA GLU A 93 -9.64 0.46 9.54
C GLU A 93 -9.99 -0.48 8.41
N VAL A 94 -9.50 -1.72 8.45
CA VAL A 94 -9.82 -2.76 7.47
C VAL A 94 -10.47 -3.96 8.15
N LYS A 95 -11.55 -4.49 7.59
CA LYS A 95 -12.17 -5.74 8.03
C LYS A 95 -12.74 -6.47 6.83
N TYR A 96 -12.69 -7.80 6.85
CA TYR A 96 -13.46 -8.58 5.88
C TYR A 96 -14.95 -8.29 6.02
N LEU A 97 -15.62 -8.14 4.90
CA LEU A 97 -17.05 -7.82 4.88
C LEU A 97 -17.86 -8.82 5.70
N SER A 98 -17.55 -10.10 5.60
CA SER A 98 -18.21 -11.16 6.36
C SER A 98 -18.05 -11.01 7.89
N GLU A 99 -16.90 -10.52 8.35
CA GLU A 99 -16.66 -10.24 9.76
C GLU A 99 -17.42 -8.98 10.21
N PHE A 100 -17.39 -7.95 9.38
CA PHE A 100 -18.14 -6.71 9.64
C PHE A 100 -19.64 -6.98 9.75
N GLU A 101 -20.23 -7.69 8.79
CA GLU A 101 -21.67 -8.00 8.77
C GLU A 101 -22.09 -8.82 9.99
N LYS A 102 -21.28 -9.80 10.39
CA LYS A 102 -21.55 -10.63 11.59
C LYS A 102 -21.63 -9.80 12.87
N ASN A 103 -20.88 -8.69 12.96
CA ASN A 103 -20.79 -7.86 14.16
C ASN A 103 -21.18 -6.40 13.88
N LYS A 104 -22.06 -6.17 12.92
CA LYS A 104 -22.36 -4.87 12.34
C LYS A 104 -22.66 -3.79 13.39
N ASP A 105 -23.61 -4.06 14.29
CA ASP A 105 -24.03 -3.09 15.32
C ASP A 105 -22.88 -2.64 16.23
N ILE A 106 -21.91 -3.54 16.50
CA ILE A 106 -20.75 -3.25 17.35
C ILE A 106 -19.76 -2.38 16.59
N TYR A 107 -19.49 -2.72 15.32
CA TYR A 107 -18.55 -1.97 14.50
C TYR A 107 -19.09 -0.61 14.10
N GLU A 108 -20.36 -0.49 13.70
CA GLU A 108 -20.95 0.81 13.34
C GLU A 108 -20.87 1.82 14.49
N LYS A 109 -21.18 1.42 15.72
CA LYS A 109 -21.06 2.29 16.90
C LYS A 109 -19.61 2.71 17.13
N LYS A 110 -18.65 1.78 16.95
CA LYS A 110 -17.23 2.05 17.12
C LYS A 110 -16.70 2.98 16.03
N PHE A 111 -17.06 2.73 14.76
CA PHE A 111 -16.61 3.53 13.62
C PHE A 111 -17.22 4.92 13.61
N ASN A 112 -18.48 5.06 14.00
CA ASN A 112 -19.10 6.38 14.16
C ASN A 112 -18.38 7.21 15.23
N ALA A 113 -18.02 6.61 16.37
CA ALA A 113 -17.26 7.30 17.39
C ALA A 113 -15.82 7.66 16.92
N ALA A 114 -15.19 6.77 16.15
CA ALA A 114 -13.89 7.03 15.55
C ALA A 114 -13.96 8.15 14.50
N LYS A 115 -15.00 8.17 13.67
CA LYS A 115 -15.24 9.24 12.69
C LYS A 115 -15.40 10.59 13.35
N ILE A 116 -16.25 10.70 14.39
CA ILE A 116 -16.42 11.94 15.15
C ILE A 116 -15.07 12.42 15.67
N ARG A 117 -14.29 11.51 16.28
CA ARG A 117 -12.96 11.87 16.81
C ARG A 117 -11.99 12.31 15.72
N SER A 118 -12.01 11.64 14.57
CA SER A 118 -11.17 11.99 13.41
C SER A 118 -11.51 13.39 12.87
N ASP A 119 -12.79 13.71 12.77
CA ASP A 119 -13.25 15.03 12.34
C ASP A 119 -12.76 16.14 13.32
N GLU A 120 -12.83 15.88 14.64
CA GLU A 120 -12.34 16.81 15.68
C GLU A 120 -10.84 17.12 15.55
N ILE A 121 -10.04 16.12 15.16
CA ILE A 121 -8.57 16.27 15.03
C ILE A 121 -8.13 16.61 13.62
N GLY A 122 -9.08 16.78 12.69
CA GLY A 122 -8.82 17.26 11.33
C GLY A 122 -8.28 16.21 10.35
N VAL A 123 -8.48 14.90 10.64
CA VAL A 123 -8.12 13.78 9.74
C VAL A 123 -9.36 13.06 9.25
N ASP A 124 -9.26 12.32 8.15
CA ASP A 124 -10.34 11.47 7.67
C ASP A 124 -10.36 10.13 8.42
N PHE A 125 -11.54 9.53 8.59
CA PHE A 125 -11.70 8.13 8.98
C PHE A 125 -12.26 7.34 7.81
N LYS A 126 -11.57 6.26 7.44
CA LYS A 126 -11.97 5.36 6.36
C LYS A 126 -12.10 3.94 6.86
N PHE A 127 -13.22 3.32 6.53
CA PHE A 127 -13.43 1.89 6.70
C PHE A 127 -13.38 1.23 5.34
N LEU A 128 -12.53 0.21 5.18
CA LEU A 128 -12.35 -0.53 3.94
C LEU A 128 -12.54 -2.03 4.17
N THR A 129 -13.04 -2.70 3.15
CA THR A 129 -13.16 -4.16 3.10
C THR A 129 -12.33 -4.70 1.93
N GLU A 130 -12.26 -6.02 1.78
CA GLU A 130 -11.63 -6.65 0.61
C GLU A 130 -12.21 -6.15 -0.72
N LEU A 131 -13.49 -5.74 -0.74
CA LEU A 131 -14.14 -5.25 -1.96
C LEU A 131 -13.64 -3.87 -2.43
N ASN A 132 -12.90 -3.16 -1.59
CA ASN A 132 -12.30 -1.88 -1.97
C ASN A 132 -10.97 -2.02 -2.73
N PHE A 133 -10.47 -3.25 -2.85
CA PHE A 133 -9.23 -3.55 -3.53
C PHE A 133 -9.52 -4.34 -4.82
N ASN A 134 -9.00 -3.85 -5.93
CA ASN A 134 -9.06 -4.57 -7.20
C ASN A 134 -8.05 -5.73 -7.17
N ASP A 135 -8.50 -6.98 -7.26
CA ASP A 135 -7.65 -8.17 -7.18
C ASP A 135 -6.57 -8.21 -8.25
N ILE A 136 -6.87 -7.74 -9.47
CA ILE A 136 -5.89 -7.67 -10.56
C ILE A 136 -4.80 -6.66 -10.19
N TYR A 137 -5.20 -5.47 -9.75
CA TYR A 137 -4.26 -4.44 -9.34
C TYR A 137 -3.38 -4.92 -8.19
N ILE A 138 -3.97 -5.50 -7.14
CA ILE A 138 -3.20 -6.03 -6.00
C ILE A 138 -2.22 -7.12 -6.44
N SER A 139 -2.65 -8.03 -7.31
CA SER A 139 -1.76 -9.07 -7.87
C SER A 139 -0.58 -8.47 -8.63
N ASN A 140 -0.82 -7.42 -9.40
CA ASN A 140 0.18 -6.73 -10.20
C ASN A 140 1.19 -5.97 -9.33
N ILE A 141 0.72 -5.20 -8.34
CA ILE A 141 1.61 -4.46 -7.45
C ILE A 141 2.38 -5.39 -6.50
N ASP A 142 1.84 -6.53 -6.08
CA ASP A 142 2.58 -7.54 -5.31
C ASP A 142 3.72 -8.17 -6.15
N PHE A 143 3.46 -8.42 -7.44
CA PHE A 143 4.52 -8.82 -8.38
C PHE A 143 5.57 -7.73 -8.54
N LEU A 144 5.16 -6.47 -8.71
CA LEU A 144 6.07 -5.34 -8.97
C LEU A 144 6.87 -4.91 -7.74
N TYR A 145 6.31 -5.08 -6.53
CA TYR A 145 6.96 -4.60 -5.31
C TYR A 145 8.33 -5.20 -5.06
N ARG A 146 8.56 -6.45 -5.46
CA ARG A 146 9.86 -7.11 -5.38
C ARG A 146 10.97 -6.38 -6.13
N PHE A 147 10.64 -5.70 -7.23
CA PHE A 147 11.62 -4.97 -8.03
C PHE A 147 12.00 -3.62 -7.43
N ILE A 148 11.20 -3.09 -6.51
CA ILE A 148 11.55 -1.92 -5.69
C ILE A 148 12.51 -2.33 -4.57
N LEU A 149 12.32 -3.51 -3.99
CA LEU A 149 13.12 -4.01 -2.86
C LEU A 149 14.50 -4.52 -3.25
N HIS A 150 14.68 -4.95 -4.49
CA HIS A 150 15.94 -5.53 -4.96
C HIS A 150 16.84 -4.49 -5.64
N PRO A 151 18.16 -4.57 -5.45
CA PRO A 151 19.10 -3.74 -6.19
C PRO A 151 18.95 -3.96 -7.70
N SER A 152 18.99 -2.87 -8.45
CA SER A 152 18.97 -2.87 -9.92
C SER A 152 20.20 -2.14 -10.45
N GLU A 153 20.54 -2.37 -11.72
CA GLU A 153 21.66 -1.71 -12.36
C GLU A 153 21.17 -0.45 -13.09
N ASP A 154 21.39 0.74 -12.50
CA ASP A 154 20.91 2.02 -13.03
C ASP A 154 21.36 2.30 -14.48
N LYS A 155 22.47 1.66 -14.91
CA LYS A 155 22.93 1.77 -16.31
C LYS A 155 21.89 1.37 -17.37
N TYR A 156 20.90 0.55 -17.02
CA TYR A 156 19.84 0.16 -17.95
C TYR A 156 18.69 1.15 -17.97
N ASP A 157 18.51 1.98 -16.95
CA ASP A 157 17.37 2.89 -16.85
C ASP A 157 17.37 3.90 -17.99
N ASP A 158 18.50 4.60 -18.21
CA ASP A 158 18.64 5.58 -19.29
C ASP A 158 18.48 4.94 -20.67
N ILE A 159 19.07 3.74 -20.85
CA ILE A 159 18.95 2.99 -22.11
C ILE A 159 17.50 2.59 -22.38
N ILE A 160 16.77 2.10 -21.36
CA ILE A 160 15.36 1.73 -21.46
C ILE A 160 14.52 2.95 -21.87
N LEU A 161 14.73 4.07 -21.22
CA LEU A 161 13.99 5.31 -21.48
C LEU A 161 14.31 5.87 -22.88
N ASP A 162 15.57 5.82 -23.30
CA ASP A 162 15.98 6.28 -24.65
C ASP A 162 15.41 5.40 -25.77
N VAL A 163 15.42 4.07 -25.61
CA VAL A 163 14.88 3.13 -26.60
C VAL A 163 13.36 3.21 -26.66
N LEU A 164 12.68 3.35 -25.52
CA LEU A 164 11.22 3.40 -25.48
C LEU A 164 10.70 4.72 -26.08
N LYS A 165 11.23 5.87 -25.65
CA LYS A 165 10.71 7.21 -26.01
C LYS A 165 9.17 7.22 -25.98
N ASP A 166 8.56 7.52 -27.13
CA ASP A 166 7.10 7.56 -27.30
C ASP A 166 6.52 6.26 -27.90
N LYS A 167 7.30 5.18 -27.94
CA LYS A 167 6.86 3.91 -28.50
C LYS A 167 5.96 3.16 -27.52
N LYS A 168 4.93 2.51 -28.07
CA LYS A 168 4.11 1.52 -27.36
C LYS A 168 4.57 0.14 -27.79
N ILE A 169 5.35 -0.52 -26.98
CA ILE A 169 5.88 -1.86 -27.22
C ILE A 169 5.82 -2.68 -25.94
N SER A 170 5.73 -4.00 -26.08
CA SER A 170 5.71 -4.89 -24.93
C SER A 170 7.04 -4.88 -24.16
N ALA A 171 7.00 -5.26 -22.88
CA ALA A 171 8.20 -5.42 -22.07
C ALA A 171 9.19 -6.42 -22.71
N LEU A 172 8.70 -7.46 -23.38
CA LEU A 172 9.52 -8.42 -24.09
C LEU A 172 10.24 -7.80 -25.30
N GLU A 173 9.51 -7.04 -26.13
CA GLU A 173 10.11 -6.34 -27.28
C GLU A 173 11.14 -5.33 -26.81
N LEU A 174 10.84 -4.56 -25.77
CA LEU A 174 11.76 -3.59 -25.18
C LEU A 174 13.03 -4.28 -24.68
N ALA A 175 12.91 -5.40 -23.96
CA ALA A 175 14.06 -6.16 -23.50
C ALA A 175 14.91 -6.68 -24.67
N ASN A 176 14.28 -7.20 -25.72
CA ASN A 176 14.98 -7.70 -26.92
C ASN A 176 15.71 -6.61 -27.69
N LEU A 177 15.19 -5.37 -27.70
CA LEU A 177 15.87 -4.25 -28.36
C LEU A 177 17.12 -3.77 -27.60
N ILE A 178 17.17 -3.96 -26.28
CA ILE A 178 18.22 -3.43 -25.41
C ILE A 178 19.34 -4.46 -25.19
N MET A 179 19.00 -5.73 -25.00
CA MET A 179 19.99 -6.75 -24.70
C MET A 179 20.91 -7.03 -25.90
N LYS A 180 22.20 -7.02 -25.65
CA LYS A 180 23.21 -7.43 -26.62
C LYS A 180 23.45 -8.95 -26.57
N PHE A 181 23.32 -9.53 -25.41
CA PHE A 181 23.50 -10.96 -25.14
C PHE A 181 22.33 -11.51 -24.35
N GLN A 182 21.95 -12.77 -24.60
CA GLN A 182 20.86 -13.43 -23.88
C GLN A 182 21.07 -13.45 -22.35
N SER A 183 22.30 -13.43 -21.88
CA SER A 183 22.65 -13.34 -20.45
C SER A 183 22.22 -12.04 -19.78
N GLU A 184 21.90 -11.00 -20.53
CA GLU A 184 21.46 -9.70 -20.01
C GLU A 184 19.93 -9.63 -19.83
N TYR A 185 19.18 -10.57 -20.41
CA TYR A 185 17.72 -10.55 -20.42
C TYR A 185 17.11 -10.33 -19.03
N GLN A 186 17.56 -11.09 -18.04
CA GLN A 186 17.03 -10.97 -16.68
C GLN A 186 17.28 -9.59 -16.07
N ARG A 187 18.47 -9.03 -16.28
CA ARG A 187 18.85 -7.70 -15.75
C ARG A 187 18.02 -6.60 -16.37
N VAL A 188 17.89 -6.60 -17.70
CA VAL A 188 17.07 -5.64 -18.44
C VAL A 188 15.59 -5.76 -18.02
N SER A 189 15.06 -6.98 -17.94
CA SER A 189 13.67 -7.23 -17.52
C SER A 189 13.41 -6.73 -16.09
N ASN A 190 14.33 -6.97 -15.16
CA ASN A 190 14.20 -6.47 -13.79
C ASN A 190 14.16 -4.94 -13.74
N ASN A 191 14.97 -4.26 -14.55
CA ASN A 191 14.97 -2.80 -14.64
C ASN A 191 13.67 -2.26 -15.28
N ILE A 192 13.15 -2.92 -16.31
CA ILE A 192 11.84 -2.57 -16.88
C ILE A 192 10.76 -2.63 -15.79
N TRP A 193 10.68 -3.72 -15.03
CA TRP A 193 9.69 -3.86 -13.96
C TRP A 193 9.91 -2.89 -12.81
N LYS A 194 11.16 -2.55 -12.48
CA LYS A 194 11.48 -1.48 -11.52
C LYS A 194 10.89 -0.15 -12.00
N LEU A 195 11.12 0.24 -13.23
CA LEU A 195 10.62 1.49 -13.79
C LEU A 195 9.07 1.51 -13.87
N VAL A 196 8.43 0.37 -14.14
CA VAL A 196 6.96 0.23 -14.03
C VAL A 196 6.51 0.41 -12.58
N ALA A 197 7.15 -0.25 -11.62
CA ALA A 197 6.82 -0.15 -10.21
C ALA A 197 6.99 1.28 -9.66
N GLN A 198 7.96 2.02 -10.15
CA GLN A 198 8.21 3.44 -9.85
C GLN A 198 7.25 4.40 -10.61
N ASN A 199 6.33 3.85 -11.41
CA ASN A 199 5.39 4.62 -12.23
C ASN A 199 6.08 5.53 -13.28
N ILE A 200 7.33 5.24 -13.64
CA ILE A 200 8.08 5.90 -14.71
C ILE A 200 7.60 5.36 -16.06
N LEU A 201 7.57 4.03 -16.20
CA LEU A 201 6.91 3.36 -17.33
C LEU A 201 5.46 3.08 -17.00
N LYS A 202 4.58 3.22 -18.00
CA LYS A 202 3.13 3.03 -17.86
C LYS A 202 2.69 1.72 -18.50
N THR A 203 1.86 1.00 -17.79
CA THR A 203 1.12 -0.16 -18.29
C THR A 203 -0.22 -0.25 -17.55
N ASP A 204 -1.16 -1.01 -18.09
CA ASP A 204 -2.44 -1.23 -17.41
C ASP A 204 -2.23 -2.19 -16.23
N LEU A 205 -2.43 -1.66 -15.03
CA LEU A 205 -2.32 -2.44 -13.79
C LEU A 205 -3.68 -2.87 -13.25
N GLU A 206 -4.78 -2.33 -13.77
CA GLU A 206 -6.12 -2.49 -13.18
C GLU A 206 -6.97 -3.55 -13.90
N ASN A 207 -6.78 -3.73 -15.20
CA ASN A 207 -7.67 -4.55 -16.02
C ASN A 207 -7.07 -5.89 -16.45
N GLU A 208 -5.75 -6.01 -16.48
CA GLU A 208 -5.07 -7.26 -16.85
C GLU A 208 -3.83 -7.54 -16.02
N LYS A 209 -3.48 -8.83 -15.90
CA LYS A 209 -2.24 -9.23 -15.22
C LYS A 209 -1.03 -8.84 -16.04
N VAL A 210 -0.07 -8.17 -15.41
CA VAL A 210 1.18 -7.80 -16.07
C VAL A 210 2.01 -9.04 -16.40
N THR A 211 2.53 -9.05 -17.60
CA THR A 211 3.42 -10.08 -18.15
C THR A 211 4.45 -9.43 -19.06
N MET A 212 5.44 -10.19 -19.51
CA MET A 212 6.38 -9.68 -20.53
C MET A 212 5.72 -9.29 -21.87
N LYS A 213 4.43 -9.64 -22.08
CA LYS A 213 3.64 -9.22 -23.24
C LYS A 213 2.82 -7.95 -23.00
N SER A 214 2.76 -7.44 -21.77
CA SER A 214 2.06 -6.19 -21.43
C SER A 214 2.77 -4.99 -22.04
N MET A 215 1.99 -3.99 -22.46
CA MET A 215 2.45 -2.76 -23.10
C MET A 215 2.32 -1.59 -22.15
#